data_d739eb682b3c77ad744500be6702deef
#
_entry.id   d739eb682b3c77ad744500be6702deef
#
_cell.length_a   1.000
_cell.length_b   1.000
_cell.length_c   1.000
_cell.angle_alpha   90.00
_cell.angle_beta   90.00
_cell.angle_gamma   90.00
#
_symmetry.space_group_name_H-M   'P 1'
#
loop_
_entity.id
_entity.type
_entity.pdbx_description
1 polymer ?
#
loop_
_entity_poly.entity_id
_entity_poly.type
_entity_poly.pdbx_seq_one_letter_code
_entity_poly.pdbx_strand_id
1 'polypeptide(L)'
;MFAERFDALMNIAEVSNSLLGRAVNMNSSHIGRLRTGARPLPKKHEYLAPMCLYLAEHIRKEYQRNALQKLTGIGDAALGSAEHTARYLEQWLLEREKDTSAATGRLISGFSRVVSSPASTPIVLSTEEAPQKYAQYLYGNAGKRKAVEQFFLMILQEEKPQTLLLFSDENMAWLYEDASFAARWRDLFTQVILKGNRVRIIHTVTRDLNELLEAVTKWIPIYMTGRIEPYCYPRLRDGVFQRTMFIAPNTAAVISSSVQQDTEGMLHLFLTDPAAVGALATEYERYFSLCRPLMRVFTGQDAAEFRKVIGSLTDAEGNACLSCAMPPLFAMPEPLVNELAG
;
A
#
# COMPACT_ATOMS: atom_id res chain seq x y z
N MET A 1 15.52 6.90 -5.89
CA MET A 1 16.03 5.59 -5.44
C MET A 1 17.22 5.63 -4.50
N PHE A 2 18.50 5.88 -4.93
CA PHE A 2 19.63 6.04 -3.96
C PHE A 2 19.34 7.17 -2.95
N ALA A 3 18.95 8.34 -3.42
CA ALA A 3 18.67 9.50 -2.57
C ALA A 3 17.59 9.23 -1.52
N GLU A 4 16.51 8.58 -1.89
CA GLU A 4 15.41 8.22 -0.97
C GLU A 4 15.85 7.20 0.08
N ARG A 5 16.59 6.15 -0.36
CA ARG A 5 17.15 5.15 0.54
C ARG A 5 18.13 5.78 1.52
N PHE A 6 18.99 6.66 1.02
CA PHE A 6 19.98 7.35 1.82
C PHE A 6 19.34 8.33 2.81
N ASP A 7 18.33 9.09 2.38
CA ASP A 7 17.56 9.97 3.26
C ASP A 7 16.86 9.20 4.39
N ALA A 8 16.19 8.09 4.04
CA ALA A 8 15.52 7.24 5.03
C ALA A 8 16.52 6.65 6.04
N LEU A 9 17.69 6.20 5.57
CA LEU A 9 18.73 5.65 6.44
C LEU A 9 19.29 6.70 7.41
N MET A 10 19.55 7.92 6.92
CA MET A 10 20.00 9.03 7.76
C MET A 10 18.96 9.44 8.81
N ASN A 11 17.67 9.39 8.45
CA ASN A 11 16.58 9.68 9.38
C ASN A 11 16.49 8.59 10.48
N ILE A 12 16.61 7.30 10.11
CA ILE A 12 16.63 6.19 11.09
C ILE A 12 17.84 6.32 12.05
N ALA A 13 19.01 6.63 11.50
CA ALA A 13 20.22 6.81 12.31
C ALA A 13 20.21 8.10 13.16
N GLU A 14 19.25 9.01 12.92
CA GLU A 14 19.16 10.33 13.58
C GLU A 14 20.43 11.19 13.35
N VAL A 15 21.06 11.04 12.18
CA VAL A 15 22.31 11.71 11.85
C VAL A 15 22.05 12.90 10.91
N SER A 16 22.57 14.07 11.28
CA SER A 16 22.49 15.25 10.43
C SER A 16 23.54 15.26 9.31
N ASN A 17 23.28 16.05 8.25
CA ASN A 17 24.24 16.22 7.15
C ASN A 17 25.60 16.71 7.63
N SER A 18 25.64 17.57 8.67
CA SER A 18 26.87 18.12 9.22
C SER A 18 27.66 17.10 10.03
N LEU A 19 26.97 16.23 10.77
CA LEU A 19 27.59 15.15 11.53
C LEU A 19 28.22 14.12 10.61
N LEU A 20 27.45 13.63 9.63
CA LEU A 20 27.96 12.66 8.65
C LEU A 20 29.10 13.26 7.83
N GLY A 21 28.95 14.50 7.36
CA GLY A 21 29.97 15.18 6.58
C GLY A 21 31.31 15.29 7.33
N ARG A 22 31.30 15.61 8.62
CA ARG A 22 32.51 15.62 9.46
C ARG A 22 33.13 14.23 9.60
N ALA A 23 32.31 13.21 9.85
CA ALA A 23 32.77 11.84 10.04
C ALA A 23 33.49 11.27 8.82
N VAL A 24 33.00 11.61 7.61
CA VAL A 24 33.57 11.09 6.35
C VAL A 24 34.39 12.13 5.56
N ASN A 25 34.76 13.24 6.23
CA ASN A 25 35.53 14.35 5.63
C ASN A 25 34.91 14.92 4.34
N MET A 26 33.58 15.11 4.35
CA MET A 26 32.81 15.64 3.24
C MET A 26 32.04 16.90 3.65
N ASN A 27 31.79 17.78 2.67
CA ASN A 27 30.98 18.97 2.93
C ASN A 27 29.51 18.59 3.17
N SER A 28 28.89 19.17 4.20
CA SER A 28 27.48 18.95 4.55
C SER A 28 26.51 19.25 3.40
N SER A 29 26.82 20.24 2.55
CA SER A 29 26.04 20.53 1.33
C SER A 29 26.11 19.40 0.30
N HIS A 30 27.23 18.67 0.24
CA HIS A 30 27.36 17.51 -0.63
C HIS A 30 26.45 16.37 -0.13
N ILE A 31 26.49 16.08 1.17
CA ILE A 31 25.58 15.11 1.81
C ILE A 31 24.11 15.50 1.52
N GLY A 32 23.75 16.77 1.69
CA GLY A 32 22.39 17.26 1.41
C GLY A 32 21.97 17.04 -0.04
N ARG A 33 22.87 17.25 -1.00
CA ARG A 33 22.57 17.01 -2.44
C ARG A 33 22.42 15.52 -2.77
N LEU A 34 23.17 14.63 -2.09
CA LEU A 34 22.99 13.18 -2.21
C LEU A 34 21.62 12.74 -1.64
N ARG A 35 21.21 13.31 -0.51
CA ARG A 35 19.90 13.02 0.12
C ARG A 35 18.72 13.46 -0.74
N THR A 36 18.83 14.62 -1.38
CA THR A 36 17.72 15.19 -2.19
C THR A 36 17.71 14.68 -3.63
N GLY A 37 18.75 13.92 -4.05
CA GLY A 37 18.90 13.49 -5.44
C GLY A 37 19.34 14.60 -6.39
N ALA A 38 19.63 15.82 -5.90
CA ALA A 38 20.17 16.93 -6.70
C ALA A 38 21.56 16.63 -7.25
N ARG A 39 22.21 15.61 -6.74
CA ARG A 39 23.46 15.09 -7.27
C ARG A 39 23.36 13.55 -7.38
N PRO A 40 23.58 12.97 -8.57
CA PRO A 40 23.61 11.52 -8.73
C PRO A 40 24.83 10.93 -8.02
N LEU A 41 24.74 9.66 -7.64
CA LEU A 41 25.86 8.93 -7.05
C LEU A 41 27.01 8.84 -8.09
N PRO A 42 28.23 9.31 -7.76
CA PRO A 42 29.37 9.19 -8.66
C PRO A 42 29.71 7.72 -8.93
N LYS A 43 30.29 7.43 -10.10
CA LYS A 43 30.72 6.08 -10.47
C LYS A 43 31.75 5.48 -9.49
N LYS A 44 32.65 6.32 -8.95
CA LYS A 44 33.56 5.96 -7.83
C LYS A 44 32.95 6.48 -6.53
N HIS A 45 32.64 5.61 -5.63
CA HIS A 45 31.92 5.91 -4.38
C HIS A 45 32.64 5.36 -3.12
N GLU A 46 33.97 5.51 -3.11
CA GLU A 46 34.85 5.07 -2.00
C GLU A 46 34.44 5.61 -0.62
N TYR A 47 33.71 6.72 -0.58
CA TYR A 47 33.15 7.33 0.63
C TYR A 47 31.90 6.62 1.17
N LEU A 48 31.27 5.74 0.37
CA LEU A 48 29.99 5.12 0.76
C LEU A 48 30.16 4.13 1.91
N ALA A 49 31.21 3.30 1.89
CA ALA A 49 31.50 2.36 2.95
C ALA A 49 31.74 3.07 4.32
N PRO A 50 32.54 4.14 4.43
CA PRO A 50 32.66 4.92 5.65
C PRO A 50 31.33 5.55 6.10
N MET A 51 30.51 6.03 5.18
CA MET A 51 29.18 6.56 5.51
C MET A 51 28.27 5.48 6.12
N CYS A 52 28.21 4.32 5.49
CA CYS A 52 27.41 3.20 5.97
C CYS A 52 27.87 2.71 7.34
N LEU A 53 29.19 2.67 7.58
CA LEU A 53 29.74 2.30 8.87
C LEU A 53 29.33 3.30 9.95
N TYR A 54 29.50 4.57 9.71
CA TYR A 54 29.10 5.62 10.64
C TYR A 54 27.61 5.59 10.96
N LEU A 55 26.75 5.38 9.94
CA LEU A 55 25.31 5.27 10.15
C LEU A 55 24.95 4.01 10.93
N ALA A 56 25.58 2.86 10.64
CA ALA A 56 25.36 1.62 11.36
C ALA A 56 25.72 1.74 12.85
N GLU A 57 26.82 2.42 13.18
CA GLU A 57 27.23 2.69 14.56
C GLU A 57 26.25 3.58 15.35
N HIS A 58 25.44 4.38 14.65
CA HIS A 58 24.44 5.27 15.25
C HIS A 58 23.06 4.61 15.40
N ILE A 59 22.84 3.44 14.81
CA ILE A 59 21.60 2.65 14.95
C ILE A 59 21.74 1.72 16.15
N ARG A 60 21.55 2.27 17.37
CA ARG A 60 21.77 1.56 18.63
C ARG A 60 20.48 1.22 19.36
N LYS A 61 19.44 2.03 19.18
CA LYS A 61 18.15 1.87 19.86
C LYS A 61 17.30 0.82 19.17
N GLU A 62 16.50 0.11 19.95
CA GLU A 62 15.66 -0.97 19.45
C GLU A 62 14.70 -0.51 18.33
N TYR A 63 14.06 0.65 18.50
CA TYR A 63 13.19 1.19 17.48
C TYR A 63 13.91 1.54 16.17
N GLN A 64 15.19 1.98 16.24
CA GLN A 64 16.01 2.23 15.05
C GLN A 64 16.32 0.92 14.32
N ARG A 65 16.67 -0.15 15.05
CA ARG A 65 16.89 -1.48 14.48
C ARG A 65 15.64 -2.02 13.80
N ASN A 66 14.50 -1.93 14.47
CA ASN A 66 13.20 -2.34 13.90
C ASN A 66 12.84 -1.53 12.65
N ALA A 67 13.07 -0.22 12.65
CA ALA A 67 12.86 0.62 11.48
C ALA A 67 13.81 0.24 10.32
N LEU A 68 15.07 -0.09 10.63
CA LEU A 68 16.05 -0.53 9.66
C LEU A 68 15.66 -1.88 9.03
N GLN A 69 15.25 -2.85 9.84
CA GLN A 69 14.76 -4.15 9.36
C GLN A 69 13.58 -3.99 8.40
N LYS A 70 12.59 -3.19 8.77
CA LYS A 70 11.43 -2.90 7.91
C LYS A 70 11.83 -2.20 6.60
N LEU A 71 12.82 -1.31 6.66
CA LEU A 71 13.27 -0.55 5.50
C LEU A 71 14.06 -1.41 4.51
N THR A 72 14.93 -2.29 5.03
CA THR A 72 15.96 -2.96 4.23
C THR A 72 15.75 -4.45 4.07
N GLY A 73 14.91 -5.08 4.92
CA GLY A 73 14.75 -6.53 5.00
C GLY A 73 15.95 -7.26 5.66
N ILE A 74 16.84 -6.54 6.35
CA ILE A 74 18.00 -7.12 7.04
C ILE A 74 17.53 -8.03 8.17
N GLY A 75 18.08 -9.26 8.26
CA GLY A 75 17.77 -10.19 9.35
C GLY A 75 18.54 -9.86 10.63
N ASP A 76 18.02 -10.31 11.79
CA ASP A 76 18.62 -10.08 13.11
C ASP A 76 20.11 -10.49 13.20
N ALA A 77 20.47 -11.59 12.56
CA ALA A 77 21.85 -12.08 12.55
C ALA A 77 22.84 -11.09 11.91
N ALA A 78 22.39 -10.30 10.94
CA ALA A 78 23.23 -9.30 10.26
C ALA A 78 23.35 -7.98 11.04
N LEU A 79 22.46 -7.74 12.01
CA LEU A 79 22.52 -6.59 12.94
C LEU A 79 23.50 -6.81 14.12
N GLY A 80 24.12 -7.96 14.20
CA GLY A 80 25.02 -8.35 15.32
C GLY A 80 26.31 -7.54 15.41
N SER A 81 26.79 -6.93 14.29
CA SER A 81 27.95 -6.03 14.31
C SER A 81 27.75 -4.84 13.36
N ALA A 82 28.36 -3.70 13.71
CA ALA A 82 28.28 -2.48 12.90
C ALA A 82 28.90 -2.70 11.50
N GLU A 83 29.98 -3.47 11.40
CA GLU A 83 30.64 -3.76 10.13
C GLU A 83 29.80 -4.63 9.20
N HIS A 84 29.10 -5.65 9.74
CA HIS A 84 28.19 -6.46 8.95
C HIS A 84 27.00 -5.65 8.47
N THR A 85 26.40 -4.88 9.36
CA THR A 85 25.32 -3.95 9.03
C THR A 85 25.76 -2.95 7.96
N ALA A 86 26.95 -2.36 8.08
CA ALA A 86 27.48 -1.40 7.12
C ALA A 86 27.67 -1.99 5.71
N ARG A 87 28.23 -3.20 5.59
CA ARG A 87 28.39 -3.90 4.31
C ARG A 87 27.04 -4.18 3.65
N TYR A 88 26.07 -4.63 4.44
CA TYR A 88 24.72 -4.85 3.94
C TYR A 88 24.09 -3.54 3.43
N LEU A 89 24.21 -2.45 4.21
CA LEU A 89 23.69 -1.14 3.85
C LEU A 89 24.32 -0.58 2.58
N GLU A 90 25.62 -0.77 2.39
CA GLU A 90 26.33 -0.37 1.17
C GLU A 90 25.78 -1.11 -0.04
N GLN A 91 25.65 -2.43 0.03
CA GLN A 91 25.06 -3.24 -1.02
C GLN A 91 23.62 -2.82 -1.31
N TRP A 92 22.81 -2.64 -0.26
CA TRP A 92 21.42 -2.24 -0.37
C TRP A 92 21.25 -0.84 -1.00
N LEU A 93 22.13 0.12 -0.67
CA LEU A 93 22.13 1.45 -1.27
C LEU A 93 22.53 1.43 -2.77
N LEU A 94 23.41 0.53 -3.15
CA LEU A 94 23.93 0.35 -4.51
C LEU A 94 23.06 -0.59 -5.35
N GLU A 95 22.21 -1.38 -4.71
CA GLU A 95 21.37 -2.35 -5.40
C GLU A 95 20.47 -1.64 -6.41
N ARG A 96 20.74 -1.86 -7.70
CA ARG A 96 19.81 -1.49 -8.75
C ARG A 96 18.53 -2.30 -8.53
N GLU A 97 17.38 -1.71 -8.81
CA GLU A 97 16.13 -2.48 -8.86
C GLU A 97 16.40 -3.76 -9.66
N LYS A 98 16.23 -4.90 -8.99
CA LYS A 98 16.19 -6.19 -9.69
C LYS A 98 15.17 -6.04 -10.78
N ASP A 99 15.56 -6.44 -11.98
CA ASP A 99 14.78 -6.34 -13.20
C ASP A 99 13.29 -6.63 -12.95
N THR A 100 12.49 -5.56 -12.91
CA THR A 100 11.06 -5.61 -12.62
C THR A 100 10.28 -6.29 -13.74
N SER A 101 10.94 -6.58 -14.87
CA SER A 101 10.32 -7.21 -16.04
C SER A 101 9.77 -8.60 -15.73
N ALA A 102 10.47 -9.40 -14.91
CA ALA A 102 10.01 -10.73 -14.51
C ALA A 102 8.84 -10.68 -13.53
N ALA A 103 8.80 -9.69 -12.63
CA ALA A 103 7.68 -9.47 -11.71
C ALA A 103 6.46 -8.92 -12.45
N THR A 104 6.69 -7.98 -13.38
CA THR A 104 5.65 -7.45 -14.26
C THR A 104 5.09 -8.53 -15.19
N GLY A 105 5.94 -9.43 -15.73
CA GLY A 105 5.52 -10.57 -16.54
C GLY A 105 4.63 -11.56 -15.76
N ARG A 106 4.94 -11.81 -14.48
CA ARG A 106 4.09 -12.63 -13.59
C ARG A 106 2.76 -11.96 -13.29
N LEU A 107 2.74 -10.65 -13.09
CA LEU A 107 1.52 -9.86 -12.92
C LEU A 107 0.62 -10.01 -14.17
N ILE A 108 1.17 -9.79 -15.37
CA ILE A 108 0.42 -9.88 -16.63
C ILE A 108 -0.13 -11.30 -16.86
N SER A 109 0.65 -12.35 -16.57
CA SER A 109 0.18 -13.73 -16.69
C SER A 109 -0.89 -14.11 -15.65
N GLY A 110 -0.93 -13.42 -14.51
CA GLY A 110 -1.98 -13.53 -13.50
C GLY A 110 -3.33 -13.02 -13.96
N PHE A 111 -3.37 -11.97 -14.80
CA PHE A 111 -4.61 -11.42 -15.34
C PHE A 111 -5.44 -12.43 -16.14
N SER A 112 -4.78 -13.34 -16.85
CA SER A 112 -5.46 -14.33 -17.71
C SER A 112 -6.25 -15.39 -16.92
N ARG A 113 -6.00 -15.55 -15.61
CA ARG A 113 -6.62 -16.59 -14.76
C ARG A 113 -7.83 -16.14 -13.97
N VAL A 114 -8.14 -14.85 -14.00
CA VAL A 114 -9.10 -14.23 -13.07
C VAL A 114 -10.56 -14.28 -13.54
N VAL A 115 -10.83 -14.70 -14.77
CA VAL A 115 -12.15 -14.61 -15.39
C VAL A 115 -13.14 -15.72 -14.93
N SER A 116 -12.74 -16.63 -14.04
CA SER A 116 -13.60 -17.79 -13.68
C SER A 116 -13.60 -18.07 -12.18
N SER A 117 -14.48 -17.40 -11.44
CA SER A 117 -14.90 -17.88 -10.10
C SER A 117 -16.41 -17.92 -10.01
N PRO A 118 -17.02 -19.04 -9.53
CA PRO A 118 -18.46 -19.18 -9.42
C PRO A 118 -19.05 -18.27 -8.34
N ALA A 119 -20.30 -17.86 -8.54
CA ALA A 119 -21.07 -17.03 -7.64
C ALA A 119 -21.23 -17.66 -6.26
N SER A 120 -21.00 -16.84 -5.23
CA SER A 120 -21.16 -17.22 -3.82
C SER A 120 -22.63 -17.46 -3.45
N THR A 121 -22.86 -18.44 -2.60
CA THR A 121 -24.17 -18.74 -1.99
C THR A 121 -24.65 -17.56 -1.14
N PRO A 122 -25.94 -17.20 -1.12
CA PRO A 122 -26.45 -16.12 -0.27
C PRO A 122 -26.24 -16.44 1.20
N ILE A 123 -25.64 -15.51 1.93
CA ILE A 123 -25.50 -15.60 3.39
C ILE A 123 -26.84 -15.25 4.04
N VAL A 124 -27.39 -16.17 4.83
CA VAL A 124 -28.58 -15.91 5.65
C VAL A 124 -28.17 -14.97 6.79
N LEU A 125 -28.71 -13.76 6.78
CA LEU A 125 -28.52 -12.79 7.86
C LEU A 125 -29.29 -13.29 9.10
N SER A 126 -28.58 -13.79 10.11
CA SER A 126 -29.18 -13.96 11.43
C SER A 126 -29.37 -12.57 12.04
N THR A 127 -30.60 -12.26 12.39
CA THR A 127 -30.99 -11.06 13.13
C THR A 127 -30.50 -11.18 14.58
N GLU A 128 -29.21 -10.95 14.82
CA GLU A 128 -28.76 -10.63 16.16
C GLU A 128 -29.00 -9.14 16.43
N GLU A 129 -29.44 -8.84 17.63
CA GLU A 129 -29.91 -7.53 18.10
C GLU A 129 -28.98 -6.39 17.67
N ALA A 130 -29.59 -5.32 17.15
CA ALA A 130 -28.88 -4.09 16.79
C ALA A 130 -28.06 -3.57 18.00
N PRO A 131 -26.84 -3.10 17.80
CA PRO A 131 -26.00 -2.61 18.89
C PRO A 131 -26.67 -1.41 19.57
N GLN A 132 -27.11 -1.60 20.80
CA GLN A 132 -27.77 -0.55 21.62
C GLN A 132 -26.81 0.56 22.08
N LYS A 133 -25.54 0.53 21.74
CA LYS A 133 -24.54 1.51 22.16
C LYS A 133 -23.87 2.15 20.94
N TYR A 134 -23.68 3.47 21.00
CA TYR A 134 -22.97 4.25 19.98
C TYR A 134 -21.50 3.86 19.82
N ALA A 135 -20.92 3.11 20.78
CA ALA A 135 -19.56 2.60 20.73
C ALA A 135 -19.46 1.23 21.38
N GLN A 136 -18.72 0.32 20.72
CA GLN A 136 -18.29 -0.97 21.28
C GLN A 136 -16.77 -1.02 21.33
N TYR A 137 -16.25 -1.61 22.42
CA TYR A 137 -14.83 -1.82 22.66
C TYR A 137 -14.53 -3.31 22.45
N LEU A 138 -13.65 -3.61 21.51
CA LEU A 138 -13.29 -4.96 21.11
C LEU A 138 -11.77 -5.09 21.16
N TYR A 139 -11.25 -6.30 21.44
CA TYR A 139 -9.84 -6.47 21.74
C TYR A 139 -9.20 -7.59 20.91
N GLY A 140 -7.94 -7.40 20.52
CA GLY A 140 -7.13 -8.36 19.79
C GLY A 140 -7.68 -8.75 18.41
N ASN A 141 -7.07 -9.72 17.75
CA ASN A 141 -7.45 -10.14 16.41
C ASN A 141 -8.91 -10.64 16.32
N ALA A 142 -9.37 -11.36 17.34
CA ALA A 142 -10.76 -11.83 17.38
C ALA A 142 -11.75 -10.65 17.47
N GLY A 143 -11.42 -9.63 18.29
CA GLY A 143 -12.22 -8.40 18.38
C GLY A 143 -12.25 -7.63 17.08
N LYS A 144 -11.12 -7.53 16.38
CA LYS A 144 -11.04 -6.88 15.05
C LYS A 144 -11.91 -7.61 14.03
N ARG A 145 -11.86 -8.93 14.00
CA ARG A 145 -12.73 -9.75 13.13
C ARG A 145 -14.20 -9.47 13.38
N LYS A 146 -14.62 -9.45 14.65
CA LYS A 146 -16.00 -9.15 15.03
C LYS A 146 -16.42 -7.73 14.62
N ALA A 147 -15.55 -6.73 14.84
CA ALA A 147 -15.82 -5.35 14.43
C ALA A 147 -16.03 -5.21 12.92
N VAL A 148 -15.14 -5.83 12.12
CA VAL A 148 -15.20 -5.76 10.66
C VAL A 148 -16.41 -6.53 10.10
N GLU A 149 -16.77 -7.66 10.71
CA GLU A 149 -17.96 -8.41 10.33
C GLU A 149 -19.23 -7.58 10.59
N GLN A 150 -19.37 -7.00 11.78
CA GLN A 150 -20.49 -6.12 12.12
C GLN A 150 -20.59 -4.92 11.19
N PHE A 151 -19.45 -4.32 10.84
CA PHE A 151 -19.37 -3.21 9.90
C PHE A 151 -19.98 -3.59 8.54
N PHE A 152 -19.60 -4.71 7.95
CA PHE A 152 -20.16 -5.13 6.66
C PHE A 152 -21.63 -5.52 6.75
N LEU A 153 -22.03 -6.21 7.82
CA LEU A 153 -23.43 -6.59 8.02
C LEU A 153 -24.34 -5.36 8.12
N MET A 154 -23.93 -4.30 8.84
CA MET A 154 -24.70 -3.05 8.90
C MET A 154 -24.81 -2.38 7.52
N ILE A 155 -23.73 -2.33 6.75
CA ILE A 155 -23.77 -1.79 5.38
C ILE A 155 -24.72 -2.60 4.48
N LEU A 156 -24.77 -3.90 4.67
CA LEU A 156 -25.70 -4.76 3.94
C LEU A 156 -27.18 -4.55 4.34
N GLN A 157 -27.44 -4.01 5.52
CA GLN A 157 -28.80 -3.64 5.95
C GLN A 157 -29.27 -2.29 5.42
N GLU A 158 -28.34 -1.37 5.07
CA GLU A 158 -28.69 -0.06 4.54
C GLU A 158 -29.44 -0.16 3.20
N GLU A 159 -30.47 0.64 2.98
CA GLU A 159 -31.25 0.62 1.74
C GLU A 159 -30.48 1.20 0.56
N LYS A 160 -29.67 2.24 0.80
CA LYS A 160 -28.97 3.00 -0.25
C LYS A 160 -27.47 2.66 -0.28
N PRO A 161 -26.93 2.43 -1.48
CA PRO A 161 -25.49 2.30 -1.64
C PRO A 161 -24.75 3.56 -1.21
N GLN A 162 -23.55 3.39 -0.63
CA GLN A 162 -22.69 4.47 -0.19
C GLN A 162 -21.22 4.24 -0.62
N THR A 163 -20.38 5.23 -0.42
CA THR A 163 -18.94 5.10 -0.61
C THR A 163 -18.27 4.78 0.70
N LEU A 164 -17.65 3.61 0.79
CA LEU A 164 -16.86 3.19 1.95
C LEU A 164 -15.45 3.76 1.84
N LEU A 165 -14.93 4.22 2.96
CA LEU A 165 -13.61 4.82 3.09
C LEU A 165 -12.73 3.88 3.89
N LEU A 166 -11.79 3.21 3.24
CA LEU A 166 -10.98 2.17 3.86
C LEU A 166 -9.50 2.57 3.89
N PHE A 167 -8.88 2.42 5.03
CA PHE A 167 -7.45 2.55 5.23
C PHE A 167 -7.00 1.59 6.32
N SER A 168 -5.89 0.88 6.10
CA SER A 168 -5.19 0.16 7.14
C SER A 168 -3.72 0.00 6.77
N ASP A 169 -2.84 0.35 7.69
CA ASP A 169 -1.42 0.03 7.65
C ASP A 169 -1.01 -0.90 8.80
N GLU A 170 -2.00 -1.43 9.54
CA GLU A 170 -1.80 -2.47 10.53
C GLU A 170 -1.59 -3.84 9.88
N ASN A 171 -0.95 -4.76 10.63
CA ASN A 171 -0.75 -6.14 10.20
C ASN A 171 -2.08 -6.82 9.83
N MET A 172 -2.06 -7.57 8.74
CA MET A 172 -3.23 -8.31 8.23
C MET A 172 -3.39 -9.71 8.85
N ALA A 173 -2.62 -10.07 9.89
CA ALA A 173 -2.70 -11.35 10.58
C ALA A 173 -4.14 -11.64 11.04
N TRP A 174 -4.85 -10.64 11.56
CA TRP A 174 -6.26 -10.77 11.98
C TRP A 174 -7.17 -11.36 10.88
N LEU A 175 -6.85 -11.13 9.60
CA LEU A 175 -7.62 -11.65 8.47
C LEU A 175 -7.19 -13.06 8.07
N TYR A 176 -5.89 -13.37 8.11
CA TYR A 176 -5.34 -14.60 7.55
C TYR A 176 -5.10 -15.71 8.57
N GLU A 177 -5.04 -15.42 9.86
CA GLU A 177 -4.91 -16.42 10.93
C GLU A 177 -6.08 -17.42 10.96
N ASP A 178 -7.26 -16.97 10.54
CA ASP A 178 -8.47 -17.78 10.49
C ASP A 178 -8.96 -17.87 9.04
N ALA A 179 -8.74 -19.03 8.43
CA ALA A 179 -9.12 -19.26 7.03
C ALA A 179 -10.64 -19.20 6.82
N SER A 180 -11.44 -19.61 7.81
CA SER A 180 -12.90 -19.55 7.74
C SER A 180 -13.38 -18.10 7.75
N PHE A 181 -12.78 -17.27 8.60
CA PHE A 181 -13.06 -15.85 8.63
C PHE A 181 -12.61 -15.15 7.33
N ALA A 182 -11.44 -15.50 6.79
CA ALA A 182 -10.97 -14.92 5.53
C ALA A 182 -11.93 -15.20 4.36
N ALA A 183 -12.50 -16.40 4.31
CA ALA A 183 -13.52 -16.75 3.33
C ALA A 183 -14.81 -15.93 3.55
N ARG A 184 -15.30 -15.85 4.78
CA ARG A 184 -16.48 -15.08 5.16
C ARG A 184 -16.32 -13.58 4.89
N TRP A 185 -15.16 -13.02 5.22
CA TRP A 185 -14.81 -11.62 4.93
C TRP A 185 -14.91 -11.33 3.44
N ARG A 186 -14.32 -12.19 2.61
CA ARG A 186 -14.37 -12.06 1.14
C ARG A 186 -15.79 -12.08 0.63
N ASP A 187 -16.63 -12.99 1.15
CA ASP A 187 -18.02 -13.12 0.73
C ASP A 187 -18.85 -11.90 1.13
N LEU A 188 -18.70 -11.41 2.37
CA LEU A 188 -19.34 -10.18 2.84
C LEU A 188 -18.92 -8.97 2.01
N PHE A 189 -17.63 -8.80 1.77
CA PHE A 189 -17.10 -7.70 0.98
C PHE A 189 -17.62 -7.74 -0.47
N THR A 190 -17.68 -8.92 -1.06
CA THR A 190 -18.26 -9.12 -2.40
C THR A 190 -19.73 -8.72 -2.43
N GLN A 191 -20.54 -9.11 -1.45
CA GLN A 191 -21.94 -8.72 -1.35
C GLN A 191 -22.13 -7.21 -1.20
N VAL A 192 -21.28 -6.57 -0.38
CA VAL A 192 -21.26 -5.10 -0.24
C VAL A 192 -21.02 -4.42 -1.59
N ILE A 193 -20.08 -4.92 -2.39
CA ILE A 193 -19.80 -4.40 -3.73
C ILE A 193 -20.96 -4.67 -4.70
N LEU A 194 -21.53 -5.87 -4.70
CA LEU A 194 -22.65 -6.26 -5.57
C LEU A 194 -23.91 -5.43 -5.26
N LYS A 195 -24.13 -5.06 -4.00
CA LYS A 195 -25.22 -4.18 -3.58
C LYS A 195 -25.13 -2.77 -4.17
N GLY A 196 -24.00 -2.42 -4.79
CA GLY A 196 -23.81 -1.14 -5.45
C GLY A 196 -22.93 -0.15 -4.71
N ASN A 197 -22.43 -0.51 -3.53
CA ASN A 197 -21.48 0.34 -2.80
C ASN A 197 -20.20 0.56 -3.60
N ARG A 198 -19.59 1.72 -3.39
CA ARG A 198 -18.23 2.02 -3.87
C ARG A 198 -17.25 1.93 -2.71
N VAL A 199 -16.00 1.69 -3.00
CA VAL A 199 -14.94 1.65 -2.00
C VAL A 199 -13.80 2.55 -2.46
N ARG A 200 -13.41 3.48 -1.60
CA ARG A 200 -12.19 4.24 -1.75
C ARG A 200 -11.19 3.72 -0.72
N ILE A 201 -10.14 3.09 -1.20
CA ILE A 201 -9.16 2.45 -0.32
C ILE A 201 -7.78 3.10 -0.47
N ILE A 202 -7.17 3.47 0.65
CA ILE A 202 -5.79 3.95 0.71
C ILE A 202 -4.90 2.76 1.11
N HIS A 203 -4.03 2.36 0.22
CA HIS A 203 -3.03 1.32 0.46
C HIS A 203 -1.73 1.90 0.99
N THR A 204 -1.10 1.17 1.86
CA THR A 204 0.28 1.43 2.25
C THR A 204 1.19 0.84 1.18
N VAL A 205 1.97 1.68 0.54
CA VAL A 205 2.96 1.24 -0.43
C VAL A 205 4.25 0.98 0.33
N THR A 206 4.61 -0.29 0.44
CA THR A 206 5.95 -0.70 0.90
C THR A 206 6.93 -0.53 -0.25
N ARG A 207 8.23 -0.41 0.05
CA ARG A 207 9.27 -0.36 -0.99
C ARG A 207 9.51 -1.70 -1.66
N ASP A 208 9.00 -2.78 -1.11
CA ASP A 208 9.09 -4.09 -1.76
C ASP A 208 8.05 -4.17 -2.89
N LEU A 209 8.56 -4.05 -4.11
CA LEU A 209 7.74 -4.14 -5.31
C LEU A 209 7.07 -5.51 -5.42
N ASN A 210 7.69 -6.60 -4.93
CA ASN A 210 7.08 -7.93 -5.00
C ASN A 210 5.86 -8.03 -4.08
N GLU A 211 5.95 -7.48 -2.86
CA GLU A 211 4.79 -7.39 -1.96
C GLU A 211 3.67 -6.56 -2.57
N LEU A 212 4.02 -5.41 -3.17
CA LEU A 212 3.03 -4.56 -3.84
C LEU A 212 2.37 -5.29 -5.01
N LEU A 213 3.15 -5.93 -5.87
CA LEU A 213 2.62 -6.67 -7.01
C LEU A 213 1.78 -7.88 -6.58
N GLU A 214 2.18 -8.58 -5.51
CA GLU A 214 1.39 -9.68 -4.96
C GLU A 214 0.06 -9.18 -4.38
N ALA A 215 0.09 -8.09 -3.61
CA ALA A 215 -1.11 -7.46 -3.08
C ALA A 215 -2.04 -6.99 -4.21
N VAL A 216 -1.51 -6.27 -5.19
CA VAL A 216 -2.28 -5.81 -6.36
C VAL A 216 -2.87 -7.00 -7.11
N THR A 217 -2.10 -8.07 -7.34
CA THR A 217 -2.59 -9.28 -8.04
C THR A 217 -3.75 -9.94 -7.32
N LYS A 218 -3.70 -10.01 -5.99
CA LYS A 218 -4.79 -10.58 -5.16
C LYS A 218 -6.06 -9.73 -5.23
N TRP A 219 -5.92 -8.42 -5.38
CA TRP A 219 -7.03 -7.46 -5.39
C TRP A 219 -7.57 -7.11 -6.78
N ILE A 220 -6.81 -7.37 -7.84
CA ILE A 220 -7.21 -7.07 -9.23
C ILE A 220 -8.62 -7.55 -9.58
N PRO A 221 -9.06 -8.78 -9.24
CA PRO A 221 -10.41 -9.22 -9.59
C PRO A 221 -11.48 -8.29 -9.07
N ILE A 222 -11.26 -7.77 -7.87
CA ILE A 222 -12.20 -6.89 -7.20
C ILE A 222 -12.10 -5.47 -7.79
N TYR A 223 -10.89 -5.00 -8.12
CA TYR A 223 -10.71 -3.71 -8.79
C TYR A 223 -11.35 -3.66 -10.17
N MET A 224 -11.33 -4.77 -10.92
CA MET A 224 -11.96 -4.87 -12.25
C MET A 224 -13.48 -4.67 -12.22
N THR A 225 -14.13 -4.70 -11.06
CA THR A 225 -15.54 -4.30 -10.93
C THR A 225 -15.77 -2.81 -11.21
N GLY A 226 -14.71 -1.99 -11.23
CA GLY A 226 -14.79 -0.53 -11.38
C GLY A 226 -15.43 0.19 -10.17
N ARG A 227 -15.71 -0.54 -9.08
CA ARG A 227 -16.34 0.01 -7.88
C ARG A 227 -15.36 0.28 -6.75
N ILE A 228 -14.10 -0.11 -6.93
CA ILE A 228 -13.03 0.14 -5.94
C ILE A 228 -12.01 1.05 -6.56
N GLU A 229 -11.75 2.14 -5.87
CA GLU A 229 -10.77 3.16 -6.22
C GLU A 229 -9.55 3.03 -5.29
N PRO A 230 -8.45 2.37 -5.74
CA PRO A 230 -7.24 2.22 -4.95
C PRO A 230 -6.35 3.46 -5.05
N TYR A 231 -5.94 3.97 -3.91
CA TYR A 231 -5.02 5.09 -3.76
C TYR A 231 -3.83 4.71 -2.88
N CYS A 232 -2.77 5.49 -2.93
CA CYS A 232 -1.64 5.34 -2.03
C CYS A 232 -1.10 6.70 -1.59
N TYR A 233 -0.58 6.76 -0.37
CA TYR A 233 0.20 7.90 0.09
C TYR A 233 1.61 7.80 -0.51
N PRO A 234 2.11 8.84 -1.21
CA PRO A 234 3.33 8.71 -2.03
C PRO A 234 4.64 8.76 -1.23
N ARG A 235 4.57 8.95 0.09
CA ARG A 235 5.74 8.99 0.97
C ARG A 235 5.73 7.80 1.92
N LEU A 236 6.93 7.33 2.26
CA LEU A 236 7.07 6.31 3.29
C LEU A 236 6.70 6.88 4.66
N ARG A 237 5.96 6.09 5.42
CA ARG A 237 5.71 6.32 6.84
C ARG A 237 6.76 5.58 7.66
N ASP A 238 7.03 6.05 8.85
CA ASP A 238 7.98 5.42 9.79
C ASP A 238 7.51 4.04 10.28
N GLY A 239 6.20 3.76 10.15
CA GLY A 239 5.60 2.48 10.55
C GLY A 239 5.57 2.23 12.05
N VAL A 240 5.90 3.23 12.88
CA VAL A 240 5.86 3.12 14.36
C VAL A 240 4.42 3.08 14.83
N PHE A 241 3.62 4.06 14.42
CA PHE A 241 2.18 4.08 14.66
C PHE A 241 1.43 3.59 13.45
N GLN A 242 0.64 2.55 13.64
CA GLN A 242 -0.20 1.96 12.62
C GLN A 242 -1.66 2.18 12.96
N ARG A 243 -2.51 2.25 11.96
CA ARG A 243 -3.92 2.56 12.16
C ARG A 243 -4.81 1.84 11.15
N THR A 244 -5.99 1.46 11.60
CA THR A 244 -7.11 1.05 10.73
C THR A 244 -8.21 2.09 10.82
N MET A 245 -8.79 2.45 9.68
CA MET A 245 -9.99 3.27 9.53
C MET A 245 -10.87 2.63 8.46
N PHE A 246 -11.95 1.98 8.86
CA PHE A 246 -13.00 1.51 7.95
C PHE A 246 -14.25 2.30 8.25
N ILE A 247 -14.69 3.13 7.32
CA ILE A 247 -15.76 4.11 7.55
C ILE A 247 -16.82 3.96 6.48
N ALA A 248 -18.05 3.77 6.91
CA ALA A 248 -19.26 3.94 6.13
C ALA A 248 -19.93 5.23 6.62
N PRO A 249 -19.80 6.37 5.91
CA PRO A 249 -20.07 7.71 6.44
C PRO A 249 -21.46 7.92 7.04
N ASN A 250 -22.44 7.13 6.61
CA ASN A 250 -23.83 7.22 7.07
C ASN A 250 -24.21 6.11 8.04
N THR A 251 -23.30 5.19 8.39
CA THR A 251 -23.67 3.96 9.09
C THR A 251 -22.78 3.69 10.29
N ALA A 252 -21.47 3.47 10.08
CA ALA A 252 -20.57 3.01 11.14
C ALA A 252 -19.11 3.27 10.80
N ALA A 253 -18.24 3.13 11.81
CA ALA A 253 -16.79 3.13 11.64
C ALA A 253 -16.12 2.07 12.52
N VAL A 254 -15.04 1.48 12.01
CA VAL A 254 -14.09 0.66 12.76
C VAL A 254 -12.76 1.39 12.83
N ILE A 255 -12.28 1.64 14.04
CA ILE A 255 -11.01 2.33 14.28
C ILE A 255 -10.15 1.50 15.19
N SER A 256 -8.86 1.41 14.85
CA SER A 256 -7.84 0.92 15.76
C SER A 256 -6.52 1.64 15.54
N SER A 257 -5.68 1.60 16.56
CA SER A 257 -4.30 2.08 16.47
C SER A 257 -3.40 1.12 17.22
N SER A 258 -2.26 0.81 16.63
CA SER A 258 -1.24 -0.06 17.22
C SER A 258 0.13 0.60 17.14
N VAL A 259 1.05 0.12 17.96
CA VAL A 259 2.46 0.48 17.89
C VAL A 259 3.21 -0.74 17.38
N GLN A 260 3.96 -0.58 16.30
CA GLN A 260 4.62 -1.66 15.60
C GLN A 260 3.62 -2.73 15.07
N GLN A 261 3.93 -4.02 15.20
CA GLN A 261 3.08 -5.12 14.71
C GLN A 261 2.42 -5.91 15.84
N ASP A 262 2.50 -5.40 17.07
CA ASP A 262 1.87 -6.06 18.21
C ASP A 262 0.35 -5.85 18.14
N THR A 263 -0.38 -6.96 17.95
CA THR A 263 -1.84 -7.00 17.88
C THR A 263 -2.46 -7.67 19.09
N GLU A 264 -1.66 -8.21 20.01
CA GLU A 264 -2.16 -8.85 21.23
C GLU A 264 -2.72 -7.77 22.18
N GLY A 265 -3.97 -7.94 22.59
CA GLY A 265 -4.65 -6.98 23.46
C GLY A 265 -5.02 -5.62 22.84
N MET A 266 -4.76 -5.40 21.56
CA MET A 266 -5.04 -4.15 20.86
C MET A 266 -6.52 -3.79 20.91
N LEU A 267 -6.82 -2.52 21.23
CA LEU A 267 -8.19 -1.98 21.27
C LEU A 267 -8.71 -1.64 19.88
N HIS A 268 -9.91 -2.11 19.59
CA HIS A 268 -10.69 -1.72 18.42
C HIS A 268 -11.97 -1.03 18.87
N LEU A 269 -12.32 0.06 18.21
CA LEU A 269 -13.56 0.79 18.41
C LEU A 269 -14.49 0.51 17.23
N PHE A 270 -15.67 0.00 17.52
CA PHE A 270 -16.77 -0.03 16.56
C PHE A 270 -17.75 1.08 16.93
N LEU A 271 -17.98 2.03 16.03
CA LEU A 271 -18.71 3.28 16.29
C LEU A 271 -19.91 3.40 15.37
N THR A 272 -21.05 3.79 15.93
CA THR A 272 -22.30 4.08 15.19
C THR A 272 -22.83 5.49 15.49
N ASP A 273 -22.15 6.27 16.34
CA ASP A 273 -22.49 7.67 16.59
C ASP A 273 -22.24 8.51 15.33
N PRO A 274 -23.26 9.19 14.79
CA PRO A 274 -23.12 9.95 13.53
C PRO A 274 -22.08 11.07 13.60
N ALA A 275 -21.92 11.72 14.76
CA ALA A 275 -20.93 12.79 14.92
C ALA A 275 -19.50 12.23 14.91
N ALA A 276 -19.27 11.11 15.60
CA ALA A 276 -17.98 10.42 15.59
C ALA A 276 -17.64 9.88 14.20
N VAL A 277 -18.58 9.22 13.52
CA VAL A 277 -18.40 8.70 12.16
C VAL A 277 -18.12 9.84 11.18
N GLY A 278 -18.83 10.97 11.28
CA GLY A 278 -18.61 12.15 10.45
C GLY A 278 -17.25 12.81 10.68
N ALA A 279 -16.79 12.89 11.92
CA ALA A 279 -15.46 13.40 12.26
C ALA A 279 -14.37 12.51 11.65
N LEU A 280 -14.51 11.18 11.74
CA LEU A 280 -13.57 10.22 11.16
C LEU A 280 -13.58 10.26 9.63
N ALA A 281 -14.73 10.43 9.00
CA ALA A 281 -14.82 10.62 7.56
C ALA A 281 -14.08 11.90 7.13
N THR A 282 -14.22 13.00 7.88
CA THR A 282 -13.47 14.24 7.64
C THR A 282 -11.97 14.04 7.78
N GLU A 283 -11.52 13.29 8.78
CA GLU A 283 -10.10 12.96 8.96
C GLU A 283 -9.57 12.12 7.78
N TYR A 284 -10.34 11.12 7.34
CA TYR A 284 -10.00 10.31 6.18
C TYR A 284 -9.84 11.17 4.92
N GLU A 285 -10.79 12.08 4.65
CA GLU A 285 -10.73 12.95 3.46
C GLU A 285 -9.52 13.88 3.47
N ARG A 286 -9.09 14.37 4.64
CA ARG A 286 -7.84 15.13 4.77
C ARG A 286 -6.62 14.29 4.41
N TYR A 287 -6.55 13.03 4.89
CA TYR A 287 -5.46 12.14 4.53
C TYR A 287 -5.53 11.75 3.05
N PHE A 288 -6.72 11.48 2.54
CA PHE A 288 -6.96 11.17 1.14
C PHE A 288 -6.50 12.27 0.18
N SER A 289 -6.64 13.53 0.56
CA SER A 289 -6.18 14.67 -0.27
C SER A 289 -4.66 14.67 -0.51
N LEU A 290 -3.89 13.93 0.28
CA LEU A 290 -2.45 13.76 0.13
C LEU A 290 -2.06 12.53 -0.70
N CYS A 291 -3.04 11.72 -1.08
CA CYS A 291 -2.84 10.44 -1.77
C CYS A 291 -2.89 10.59 -3.30
N ARG A 292 -2.34 9.59 -3.99
CA ARG A 292 -2.37 9.48 -5.45
C ARG A 292 -3.09 8.20 -5.85
N PRO A 293 -3.78 8.18 -7.00
CA PRO A 293 -4.34 6.93 -7.54
C PRO A 293 -3.21 5.90 -7.73
N LEU A 294 -3.42 4.68 -7.22
CA LEU A 294 -2.55 3.54 -7.45
C LEU A 294 -2.89 2.87 -8.78
N MET A 295 -4.17 2.82 -9.10
CA MET A 295 -4.71 2.26 -10.32
C MET A 295 -5.98 3.01 -10.72
N ARG A 296 -6.24 3.14 -12.01
CA ARG A 296 -7.50 3.60 -12.55
C ARG A 296 -8.11 2.51 -13.42
N VAL A 297 -9.36 2.21 -13.21
CA VAL A 297 -10.14 1.28 -14.04
C VAL A 297 -11.09 2.11 -14.87
N PHE A 298 -11.02 1.94 -16.19
CA PHE A 298 -11.89 2.60 -17.14
C PHE A 298 -12.86 1.59 -17.75
N THR A 299 -14.12 1.92 -17.75
CA THR A 299 -15.19 1.17 -18.43
C THR A 299 -15.46 1.77 -19.81
N GLY A 300 -16.31 1.12 -20.61
CA GLY A 300 -16.71 1.69 -21.90
C GLY A 300 -17.36 3.08 -21.80
N GLN A 301 -17.93 3.42 -20.65
CA GLN A 301 -18.51 4.75 -20.38
C GLN A 301 -17.46 5.84 -20.15
N ASP A 302 -16.23 5.44 -19.76
CA ASP A 302 -15.12 6.34 -19.39
C ASP A 302 -14.17 6.61 -20.57
N ALA A 303 -14.58 6.30 -21.82
CA ALA A 303 -13.71 6.37 -23.00
C ALA A 303 -13.09 7.76 -23.24
N ALA A 304 -13.78 8.84 -22.87
CA ALA A 304 -13.27 10.20 -23.00
C ALA A 304 -12.17 10.48 -21.97
N GLU A 305 -12.34 10.04 -20.72
CA GLU A 305 -11.35 10.18 -19.65
C GLU A 305 -10.14 9.29 -19.92
N PHE A 306 -10.35 8.05 -20.38
CA PHE A 306 -9.27 7.16 -20.81
C PHE A 306 -8.37 7.81 -21.86
N ARG A 307 -8.97 8.42 -22.91
CA ARG A 307 -8.21 9.12 -23.95
C ARG A 307 -7.38 10.27 -23.40
N LYS A 308 -7.88 11.04 -22.44
CA LYS A 308 -7.12 12.13 -21.79
C LYS A 308 -5.91 11.57 -21.03
N VAL A 309 -6.11 10.47 -20.27
CA VAL A 309 -5.04 9.83 -19.51
C VAL A 309 -3.96 9.29 -20.44
N ILE A 310 -4.34 8.58 -21.51
CA ILE A 310 -3.38 8.08 -22.51
C ILE A 310 -2.65 9.25 -23.16
N GLY A 311 -3.34 10.33 -23.55
CA GLY A 311 -2.70 11.51 -24.11
C GLY A 311 -1.68 12.16 -23.18
N SER A 312 -1.94 12.18 -21.87
CA SER A 312 -0.96 12.70 -20.90
C SER A 312 0.24 11.79 -20.67
N LEU A 313 0.14 10.50 -21.00
CA LEU A 313 1.26 9.54 -20.90
C LEU A 313 2.18 9.58 -22.12
N THR A 314 1.70 10.05 -23.29
CA THR A 314 2.53 10.16 -24.50
C THR A 314 3.66 11.17 -24.36
N ASP A 315 3.49 12.19 -23.50
CA ASP A 315 4.51 13.22 -23.26
C ASP A 315 5.43 12.87 -22.08
N ALA A 316 5.18 11.74 -21.38
CA ALA A 316 5.98 11.31 -20.26
C ALA A 316 7.14 10.40 -20.69
N GLU A 317 8.35 10.73 -20.25
CA GLU A 317 9.49 9.83 -20.41
C GLU A 317 9.35 8.61 -19.51
N GLY A 318 9.43 7.40 -20.08
CA GLY A 318 9.33 6.15 -19.31
C GLY A 318 9.09 4.92 -20.18
N ASN A 319 9.12 3.76 -19.53
CA ASN A 319 8.76 2.49 -20.17
C ASN A 319 7.26 2.24 -19.99
N ALA A 320 6.60 1.84 -21.05
CA ALA A 320 5.20 1.42 -21.01
C ALA A 320 5.07 -0.07 -21.34
N CYS A 321 4.13 -0.74 -20.68
CA CYS A 321 3.75 -2.12 -20.97
C CYS A 321 2.25 -2.17 -21.26
N LEU A 322 1.89 -2.70 -22.42
CA LEU A 322 0.51 -2.88 -22.82
C LEU A 322 0.18 -4.37 -22.88
N SER A 323 -0.87 -4.77 -22.16
CA SER A 323 -1.46 -6.10 -22.26
C SER A 323 -2.91 -5.97 -22.76
N CYS A 324 -3.20 -6.57 -23.90
CA CYS A 324 -4.52 -6.51 -24.52
C CYS A 324 -4.89 -7.84 -25.18
N ALA A 325 -6.20 -8.10 -25.29
CA ALA A 325 -6.72 -9.33 -25.89
C ALA A 325 -6.50 -9.38 -27.41
N MET A 326 -6.37 -8.20 -28.05
CA MET A 326 -6.06 -8.07 -29.47
C MET A 326 -4.91 -7.07 -29.65
N PRO A 327 -4.06 -7.24 -30.68
CA PRO A 327 -3.02 -6.27 -30.98
C PRO A 327 -3.63 -4.88 -31.20
N PRO A 328 -3.13 -3.82 -30.56
CA PRO A 328 -3.63 -2.48 -30.80
C PRO A 328 -3.24 -2.03 -32.21
N LEU A 329 -4.08 -1.25 -32.87
CA LEU A 329 -3.88 -0.79 -34.25
C LEU A 329 -2.51 -0.13 -34.48
N PHE A 330 -2.03 0.64 -33.49
CA PHE A 330 -0.72 1.30 -33.58
C PHE A 330 0.51 0.34 -33.50
N ALA A 331 0.28 -0.89 -33.04
CA ALA A 331 1.31 -1.94 -32.98
C ALA A 331 1.20 -2.95 -34.14
N MET A 332 0.19 -2.78 -35.03
CA MET A 332 0.03 -3.65 -36.19
C MET A 332 1.02 -3.27 -37.30
N PRO A 333 1.63 -4.24 -37.98
CA PRO A 333 2.41 -3.97 -39.19
C PRO A 333 1.58 -3.26 -40.27
N GLU A 334 2.14 -2.27 -40.92
CA GLU A 334 1.46 -1.47 -41.95
C GLU A 334 0.74 -2.31 -43.05
N PRO A 335 1.32 -3.42 -43.56
CA PRO A 335 0.61 -4.27 -44.49
C PRO A 335 -0.71 -4.84 -43.98
N LEU A 336 -0.75 -5.23 -42.67
CA LEU A 336 -1.96 -5.76 -42.04
C LEU A 336 -3.01 -4.68 -41.81
N VAL A 337 -2.59 -3.47 -41.47
CA VAL A 337 -3.51 -2.32 -41.32
C VAL A 337 -4.19 -1.99 -42.67
N ASN A 338 -3.41 -2.04 -43.76
CA ASN A 338 -3.93 -1.79 -45.12
C ASN A 338 -4.92 -2.89 -45.57
N GLU A 339 -4.67 -4.14 -45.19
CA GLU A 339 -5.56 -5.26 -45.49
C GLU A 339 -6.90 -5.18 -44.72
N LEU A 340 -6.88 -4.66 -43.49
CA LEU A 340 -8.06 -4.48 -42.65
C LEU A 340 -8.86 -3.20 -43.01
N ALA A 341 -8.24 -2.25 -43.68
CA ALA A 341 -8.87 -0.99 -44.11
C ALA A 341 -9.50 -1.03 -45.48
N GLY A 342 -9.25 -2.09 -46.28
CA GLY A 342 -9.83 -2.33 -47.60
C GLY A 342 -11.03 -3.22 -47.54
#